data_45048759fbc7433a0300a59fcbe6e974
#
_entry.id   45048759fbc7433a0300a59fcbe6e974
#
_cell.length_a   1.000
_cell.length_b   1.000
_cell.length_c   1.000
_cell.angle_alpha   90.00
_cell.angle_beta   90.00
_cell.angle_gamma   90.00
#
_symmetry.space_group_name_H-M   'P 1'
#
loop_
_entity.id
_entity.type
_entity.pdbx_description
1 polymer ?
#
loop_
_entity_poly.entity_id
_entity_poly.type
_entity_poly.pdbx_seq_one_letter_code
_entity_poly.pdbx_strand_id
1 'polypeptide(L)'
;MSDAALFLPLPEDDTLYAALLARDPAYDGFAFVGVKSTGVFCRLTCPARKPKRENTLFFDSIKGCVEAGFRPCLRCRPLERLGTQGPLVSDLLQRLGRQPQRRWFEDDLAALGYDPSTVRRAFKREFGVTFLEMARLRRLGQVAERLSSGARVIDAQLDASFDSDSGFRSAFARLLGEPPSQLRGRELLKADWLQTPLGAMLAVADAQALHLLEFFDRPALSGELKRLQKSSGSSIGFGRFASIDRIEAELADYFGGTPVRFQTPLALNASAFTRTVWQALREVPCGSTQSYAGLARSIGSPSSVRAVARANGANQIAIVIPCHRVIGSDGSLTGYGGGLWRKRWLLEHDRRMGAAG
;
A
#
# COMPACT_ATOMS: atom_id res chain seq x y z
N MET A 1 14.79 -8.00 -31.76
CA MET A 1 13.58 -7.18 -31.90
C MET A 1 13.55 -6.21 -30.74
N SER A 2 13.46 -4.94 -31.07
CA SER A 2 13.77 -3.78 -30.23
C SER A 2 13.04 -3.77 -28.88
N ASP A 3 13.82 -3.66 -27.83
CA ASP A 3 13.39 -3.43 -26.43
C ASP A 3 12.86 -1.99 -26.32
N ALA A 4 11.67 -1.75 -26.88
CA ALA A 4 10.97 -0.50 -26.71
C ALA A 4 10.39 -0.48 -25.29
N ALA A 5 11.26 -0.16 -24.32
CA ALA A 5 10.82 0.27 -23.00
C ALA A 5 9.74 1.34 -23.22
N LEU A 6 8.66 1.30 -22.43
CA LEU A 6 7.72 2.40 -22.29
C LEU A 6 8.48 3.57 -21.65
N PHE A 7 9.37 4.21 -22.42
CA PHE A 7 9.97 5.49 -22.09
C PHE A 7 8.88 6.54 -22.30
N LEU A 8 8.02 6.67 -21.29
CA LEU A 8 7.24 7.89 -21.19
C LEU A 8 8.26 9.00 -20.97
N PRO A 9 8.31 10.00 -21.85
CA PRO A 9 9.22 11.12 -21.67
C PRO A 9 8.92 11.75 -20.29
N LEU A 10 9.96 12.21 -19.63
CA LEU A 10 9.76 13.03 -18.43
C LEU A 10 8.88 14.22 -18.80
N PRO A 11 8.00 14.66 -17.88
CA PRO A 11 7.36 15.96 -18.01
C PRO A 11 8.40 17.07 -18.17
N GLU A 12 7.95 18.21 -18.66
CA GLU A 12 8.79 19.39 -18.77
C GLU A 12 9.47 19.73 -17.42
N ASP A 13 10.66 20.22 -17.49
CA ASP A 13 11.52 20.53 -16.35
C ASP A 13 10.83 21.42 -15.29
N ASP A 14 9.95 22.34 -15.71
CA ASP A 14 9.25 23.22 -14.79
C ASP A 14 8.18 22.48 -13.99
N THR A 15 7.53 21.49 -14.61
CA THR A 15 6.63 20.55 -13.92
C THR A 15 7.39 19.73 -12.89
N LEU A 16 8.55 19.21 -13.25
CA LEU A 16 9.42 18.45 -12.33
C LEU A 16 9.98 19.32 -11.21
N TYR A 17 10.27 20.59 -11.50
CA TYR A 17 10.71 21.53 -10.47
C TYR A 17 9.58 21.86 -9.48
N ALA A 18 8.36 22.05 -9.95
CA ALA A 18 7.19 22.21 -9.09
C ALA A 18 6.97 20.97 -8.21
N ALA A 19 7.08 19.78 -8.78
CA ALA A 19 7.02 18.52 -8.05
C ALA A 19 8.15 18.38 -7.00
N LEU A 20 9.37 18.82 -7.34
CA LEU A 20 10.50 18.89 -6.40
C LEU A 20 10.17 19.80 -5.22
N LEU A 21 9.61 21.00 -5.45
CA LEU A 21 9.25 21.93 -4.39
C LEU A 21 8.17 21.36 -3.48
N ALA A 22 7.16 20.72 -4.07
CA ALA A 22 6.07 20.05 -3.37
C ALA A 22 6.49 18.74 -2.69
N ARG A 23 7.67 18.20 -2.99
CA ARG A 23 8.10 16.85 -2.60
C ARG A 23 7.09 15.80 -3.05
N ASP A 24 6.63 15.91 -4.28
CA ASP A 24 5.58 15.03 -4.82
C ASP A 24 6.11 13.59 -4.98
N PRO A 25 5.57 12.61 -4.26
CA PRO A 25 5.99 11.22 -4.36
C PRO A 25 5.57 10.55 -5.67
N ALA A 26 4.70 11.20 -6.46
CA ALA A 26 4.27 10.66 -7.75
C ALA A 26 5.44 10.38 -8.71
N TYR A 27 6.53 11.11 -8.54
CA TYR A 27 7.72 11.00 -9.39
C TYR A 27 8.84 10.13 -8.81
N ASP A 28 8.65 9.56 -7.62
CA ASP A 28 9.67 8.71 -7.01
C ASP A 28 9.93 7.46 -7.87
N GLY A 29 11.22 7.17 -8.08
CA GLY A 29 11.69 6.01 -8.84
C GLY A 29 11.82 6.19 -10.35
N PHE A 30 11.30 7.28 -10.93
CA PHE A 30 11.43 7.54 -12.37
C PHE A 30 11.83 8.99 -12.72
N ALA A 31 11.87 9.90 -11.75
CA ALA A 31 12.46 11.22 -11.91
C ALA A 31 13.45 11.50 -10.78
N PHE A 32 14.62 11.99 -11.15
CA PHE A 32 15.70 12.33 -10.24
C PHE A 32 16.15 13.76 -10.53
N VAL A 33 16.61 14.46 -9.51
CA VAL A 33 17.17 15.81 -9.65
C VAL A 33 18.67 15.77 -9.36
N GLY A 34 19.46 16.16 -10.33
CA GLY A 34 20.89 16.49 -10.16
C GLY A 34 21.05 17.93 -9.72
N VAL A 35 21.77 18.15 -8.61
CA VAL A 35 22.02 19.48 -8.05
C VAL A 35 23.43 19.91 -8.44
N LYS A 36 23.56 20.81 -9.43
CA LYS A 36 24.83 21.26 -10.00
C LYS A 36 25.81 21.80 -8.95
N SER A 37 25.28 22.56 -8.00
CA SER A 37 26.15 23.21 -6.96
C SER A 37 26.79 22.22 -5.99
N THR A 38 26.29 20.98 -5.88
CA THR A 38 26.78 19.98 -4.93
C THR A 38 27.28 18.70 -5.60
N GLY A 39 27.02 18.52 -6.88
CA GLY A 39 27.32 17.30 -7.62
C GLY A 39 26.53 16.06 -7.10
N VAL A 40 25.36 16.28 -6.49
CA VAL A 40 24.56 15.22 -5.86
C VAL A 40 23.24 15.05 -6.60
N PHE A 41 22.82 13.81 -6.87
CA PHE A 41 21.45 13.56 -7.32
C PHE A 41 20.56 13.02 -6.22
N CYS A 42 19.29 13.41 -6.25
CA CYS A 42 18.28 13.12 -5.25
C CYS A 42 16.99 12.62 -5.89
N ARG A 43 16.14 11.97 -5.08
CA ARG A 43 14.70 11.86 -5.39
C ARG A 43 14.03 13.23 -5.25
N LEU A 44 12.92 13.46 -5.94
CA LEU A 44 12.16 14.71 -5.81
C LEU A 44 11.63 14.90 -4.38
N THR A 45 11.35 13.81 -3.68
CA THR A 45 10.89 13.77 -2.27
C THR A 45 11.97 14.01 -1.23
N CYS A 46 13.23 14.23 -1.64
CA CYS A 46 14.35 14.40 -0.71
C CYS A 46 14.06 15.47 0.37
N PRO A 47 14.31 15.19 1.68
CA PRO A 47 14.08 16.15 2.76
C PRO A 47 15.13 17.27 2.83
N ALA A 48 16.17 17.23 1.99
CA ALA A 48 17.17 18.28 1.93
C ALA A 48 16.60 19.65 1.51
N ARG A 49 17.36 20.73 1.75
CA ARG A 49 17.02 22.07 1.25
C ARG A 49 16.86 22.01 -0.28
N LYS A 50 15.81 22.63 -0.79
CA LYS A 50 15.55 22.67 -2.23
C LYS A 50 16.56 23.56 -2.95
N PRO A 51 17.17 23.06 -4.04
CA PRO A 51 18.05 23.88 -4.87
C PRO A 51 17.23 24.93 -5.64
N LYS A 52 17.90 26.00 -6.10
CA LYS A 52 17.31 26.94 -7.05
C LYS A 52 17.15 26.25 -8.41
N ARG A 53 16.17 26.69 -9.21
CA ARG A 53 15.83 26.10 -10.53
C ARG A 53 17.05 26.04 -11.46
N GLU A 54 17.85 27.08 -11.52
CA GLU A 54 19.08 27.20 -12.33
C GLU A 54 20.14 26.13 -11.99
N ASN A 55 20.12 25.61 -10.76
CA ASN A 55 21.04 24.59 -10.27
C ASN A 55 20.48 23.17 -10.38
N THR A 56 19.36 22.96 -11.09
CA THR A 56 18.74 21.64 -11.25
C THR A 56 18.86 21.11 -12.66
N LEU A 57 19.08 19.82 -12.77
CA LEU A 57 18.91 19.01 -13.98
C LEU A 57 18.02 17.83 -13.61
N PHE A 58 17.10 17.43 -14.50
CA PHE A 58 16.23 16.29 -14.26
C PHE A 58 16.62 15.11 -15.12
N PHE A 59 16.49 13.91 -14.58
CA PHE A 59 16.88 12.65 -15.21
C PHE A 59 15.77 11.63 -15.03
N ASP A 60 15.58 10.77 -16.02
CA ASP A 60 14.62 9.66 -16.01
C ASP A 60 15.17 8.39 -15.33
N SER A 61 16.47 8.36 -15.07
CA SER A 61 17.15 7.18 -14.58
C SER A 61 18.35 7.51 -13.69
N ILE A 62 18.64 6.57 -12.78
CA ILE A 62 19.87 6.60 -11.98
C ILE A 62 21.11 6.58 -12.89
N LYS A 63 21.06 5.80 -13.97
CA LYS A 63 22.14 5.70 -14.96
C LYS A 63 22.46 7.08 -15.54
N GLY A 64 21.45 7.81 -16.01
CA GLY A 64 21.62 9.16 -16.54
C GLY A 64 22.24 10.14 -15.53
N CYS A 65 21.84 10.03 -14.24
CA CYS A 65 22.46 10.84 -13.19
C CYS A 65 23.97 10.54 -13.02
N VAL A 66 24.34 9.25 -13.02
CA VAL A 66 25.74 8.82 -12.85
C VAL A 66 26.57 9.18 -14.07
N GLU A 67 26.07 8.98 -15.27
CA GLU A 67 26.72 9.36 -16.52
C GLU A 67 26.95 10.88 -16.63
N ALA A 68 26.03 11.67 -16.06
CA ALA A 68 26.18 13.13 -15.96
C ALA A 68 27.11 13.56 -14.81
N GLY A 69 27.77 12.62 -14.10
CA GLY A 69 28.74 12.89 -13.06
C GLY A 69 28.21 13.22 -11.67
N PHE A 70 26.92 12.96 -11.42
CA PHE A 70 26.34 13.17 -10.11
C PHE A 70 26.51 11.95 -9.20
N ARG A 71 26.80 12.16 -7.92
CA ARG A 71 26.86 11.13 -6.88
C ARG A 71 25.54 11.01 -6.14
N PRO A 72 25.18 9.81 -5.62
CA PRO A 72 23.91 9.61 -4.93
C PRO A 72 23.85 10.35 -3.58
N CYS A 73 22.67 10.87 -3.27
CA CYS A 73 22.41 11.54 -2.00
C CYS A 73 22.36 10.54 -0.84
N LEU A 74 23.12 10.80 0.24
CA LEU A 74 23.14 9.95 1.44
C LEU A 74 21.87 10.08 2.30
N ARG A 75 21.08 11.16 2.14
CA ARG A 75 19.84 11.37 2.90
C ARG A 75 18.65 10.60 2.33
N CYS A 76 18.39 10.75 1.02
CA CYS A 76 17.24 10.08 0.38
C CYS A 76 17.62 8.74 -0.26
N ARG A 77 18.92 8.38 -0.30
CA ARG A 77 19.44 7.10 -0.80
C ARG A 77 18.77 6.65 -2.10
N PRO A 78 18.94 7.40 -3.19
CA PRO A 78 18.20 7.17 -4.42
C PRO A 78 18.48 5.81 -5.08
N LEU A 79 19.59 5.15 -4.71
CA LEU A 79 19.94 3.80 -5.19
C LEU A 79 19.13 2.69 -4.50
N GLU A 80 18.57 2.93 -3.32
CA GLU A 80 17.73 1.95 -2.64
C GLU A 80 16.41 1.81 -3.39
N ARG A 81 15.95 0.57 -3.56
CA ARG A 81 14.65 0.32 -4.18
C ARG A 81 13.53 0.92 -3.34
N LEU A 82 12.57 1.57 -3.97
CA LEU A 82 11.33 2.01 -3.31
C LEU A 82 10.57 0.77 -2.84
N GLY A 83 9.94 0.88 -1.66
CA GLY A 83 9.19 -0.23 -1.09
C GLY A 83 10.03 -1.33 -0.43
N THR A 84 11.35 -1.32 -0.57
CA THR A 84 12.20 -2.31 0.09
C THR A 84 12.25 -2.00 1.59
N GLN A 85 11.80 -2.94 2.39
CA GLN A 85 11.90 -2.83 3.84
C GLN A 85 13.36 -2.96 4.28
N GLY A 86 13.74 -2.14 5.24
CA GLY A 86 15.03 -2.31 5.90
C GLY A 86 15.10 -3.65 6.67
N PRO A 87 16.29 -4.26 6.80
CA PRO A 87 16.46 -5.55 7.51
C PRO A 87 15.83 -5.56 8.91
N LEU A 88 15.90 -4.45 9.62
CA LEU A 88 15.31 -4.24 10.95
C LEU A 88 13.77 -4.46 10.93
N VAL A 89 13.08 -3.86 9.96
CA VAL A 89 11.62 -3.95 9.86
C VAL A 89 11.21 -5.37 9.50
N SER A 90 11.88 -5.98 8.53
CA SER A 90 11.64 -7.36 8.10
C SER A 90 11.82 -8.36 9.25
N ASP A 91 12.90 -8.25 10.03
CA ASP A 91 13.15 -9.14 11.17
C ASP A 91 12.07 -8.99 12.24
N LEU A 92 11.72 -7.76 12.62
CA LEU A 92 10.72 -7.52 13.65
C LEU A 92 9.30 -7.98 13.23
N LEU A 93 8.94 -7.84 11.96
CA LEU A 93 7.67 -8.37 11.44
C LEU A 93 7.64 -9.90 11.45
N GLN A 94 8.75 -10.54 11.07
CA GLN A 94 8.86 -11.98 11.12
C GLN A 94 8.71 -12.50 12.57
N ARG A 95 9.35 -11.85 13.55
CA ARG A 95 9.20 -12.17 14.97
C ARG A 95 7.78 -11.98 15.47
N LEU A 96 7.15 -10.88 15.06
CA LEU A 96 5.76 -10.60 15.38
C LEU A 96 4.80 -11.64 14.78
N GLY A 97 5.08 -12.11 13.56
CA GLY A 97 4.32 -13.20 12.92
C GLY A 97 4.46 -14.53 13.64
N ARG A 98 5.68 -14.86 14.10
CA ARG A 98 5.94 -16.11 14.86
C ARG A 98 5.36 -16.10 16.27
N GLN A 99 5.28 -14.95 16.90
CA GLN A 99 4.82 -14.77 18.29
C GLN A 99 3.78 -13.65 18.39
N PRO A 100 2.60 -13.80 17.77
CA PRO A 100 1.59 -12.71 17.67
C PRO A 100 0.97 -12.38 19.04
N GLN A 101 1.06 -13.29 20.02
CA GLN A 101 0.55 -13.08 21.37
C GLN A 101 1.58 -12.45 22.32
N ARG A 102 2.86 -12.39 21.93
CA ARG A 102 3.92 -11.87 22.79
C ARG A 102 3.68 -10.40 23.11
N ARG A 103 3.78 -10.05 24.38
CA ARG A 103 3.87 -8.65 24.83
C ARG A 103 5.30 -8.17 24.57
N TRP A 104 5.43 -7.10 23.80
CA TRP A 104 6.71 -6.50 23.44
C TRP A 104 6.91 -5.19 24.20
N PHE A 105 8.14 -4.94 24.65
CA PHE A 105 8.59 -3.75 25.35
C PHE A 105 9.80 -3.13 24.64
N GLU A 106 10.17 -1.90 25.00
CA GLU A 106 11.37 -1.26 24.46
C GLU A 106 12.65 -2.05 24.84
N ASP A 107 12.70 -2.64 26.04
CA ASP A 107 13.80 -3.47 26.50
C ASP A 107 13.99 -4.75 25.64
N ASP A 108 12.90 -5.33 25.14
CA ASP A 108 12.99 -6.45 24.20
C ASP A 108 13.70 -6.04 22.90
N LEU A 109 13.42 -4.81 22.41
CA LEU A 109 14.06 -4.30 21.22
C LEU A 109 15.55 -4.05 21.47
N ALA A 110 15.89 -3.47 22.61
CA ALA A 110 17.27 -3.25 23.02
C ALA A 110 18.04 -4.57 23.17
N ALA A 111 17.41 -5.59 23.77
CA ALA A 111 18.00 -6.95 23.89
C ALA A 111 18.26 -7.61 22.52
N LEU A 112 17.50 -7.25 21.49
CA LEU A 112 17.74 -7.68 20.10
C LEU A 112 18.82 -6.85 19.37
N GLY A 113 19.41 -5.87 20.05
CA GLY A 113 20.40 -4.96 19.46
C GLY A 113 19.82 -3.80 18.65
N TYR A 114 18.52 -3.52 18.77
CA TYR A 114 17.86 -2.43 18.08
C TYR A 114 17.66 -1.22 18.99
N ASP A 115 18.02 -0.04 18.52
CA ASP A 115 17.67 1.21 19.20
C ASP A 115 16.16 1.48 19.08
N PRO A 116 15.41 1.60 20.20
CA PRO A 116 13.95 1.76 20.19
C PRO A 116 13.46 2.97 19.39
N SER A 117 14.24 4.07 19.39
CA SER A 117 13.88 5.28 18.65
C SER A 117 14.00 5.08 17.13
N THR A 118 14.98 4.30 16.70
CA THR A 118 15.16 3.91 15.30
C THR A 118 14.04 3.00 14.83
N VAL A 119 13.67 1.99 15.64
CA VAL A 119 12.51 1.11 15.40
C VAL A 119 11.25 1.94 15.27
N ARG A 120 10.98 2.85 16.22
CA ARG A 120 9.79 3.72 16.22
C ARG A 120 9.70 4.53 14.93
N ARG A 121 10.80 5.18 14.51
CA ARG A 121 10.83 5.97 13.27
C ARG A 121 10.63 5.12 12.03
N ALA A 122 11.26 3.95 11.94
CA ALA A 122 11.11 3.03 10.82
C ALA A 122 9.66 2.58 10.66
N PHE A 123 9.05 2.07 11.73
CA PHE A 123 7.67 1.59 11.69
C PHE A 123 6.65 2.70 11.45
N LYS A 124 6.82 3.89 12.07
CA LYS A 124 5.94 5.04 11.77
C LYS A 124 6.02 5.49 10.33
N ARG A 125 7.20 5.45 9.73
CA ARG A 125 7.37 5.80 8.32
C ARG A 125 6.71 4.78 7.39
N GLU A 126 6.82 3.47 7.69
CA GLU A 126 6.36 2.40 6.81
C GLU A 126 4.89 2.01 7.04
N PHE A 127 4.42 2.08 8.28
CA PHE A 127 3.09 1.60 8.69
C PHE A 127 2.23 2.65 9.41
N GLY A 128 2.73 3.87 9.60
CA GLY A 128 2.03 4.93 10.34
C GLY A 128 1.85 4.67 11.84
N VAL A 129 2.17 3.47 12.31
CA VAL A 129 2.13 3.05 13.72
C VAL A 129 3.52 2.63 14.20
N THR A 130 3.76 2.58 15.50
CA THR A 130 5.00 2.02 16.04
C THR A 130 4.95 0.49 16.06
N PHE A 131 6.10 -0.17 16.17
CA PHE A 131 6.15 -1.63 16.32
C PHE A 131 5.36 -2.11 17.55
N LEU A 132 5.49 -1.43 18.67
CA LEU A 132 4.77 -1.78 19.90
C LEU A 132 3.26 -1.59 19.76
N GLU A 133 2.82 -0.54 19.07
CA GLU A 133 1.41 -0.36 18.71
C GLU A 133 0.92 -1.49 17.81
N MET A 134 1.67 -1.85 16.77
CA MET A 134 1.33 -2.96 15.87
C MET A 134 1.22 -4.29 16.63
N ALA A 135 2.16 -4.60 17.50
CA ALA A 135 2.14 -5.79 18.34
C ALA A 135 0.90 -5.81 19.28
N ARG A 136 0.57 -4.65 19.85
CA ARG A 136 -0.63 -4.49 20.67
C ARG A 136 -1.91 -4.68 19.87
N LEU A 137 -1.98 -4.12 18.66
CA LEU A 137 -3.13 -4.24 17.77
C LEU A 137 -3.39 -5.70 17.38
N ARG A 138 -2.34 -6.47 17.09
CA ARG A 138 -2.48 -7.92 16.78
C ARG A 138 -3.03 -8.70 17.97
N ARG A 139 -2.54 -8.47 19.17
CA ARG A 139 -3.08 -9.12 20.39
C ARG A 139 -4.55 -8.79 20.62
N LEU A 140 -4.93 -7.52 20.47
CA LEU A 140 -6.32 -7.09 20.62
C LEU A 140 -7.23 -7.72 19.55
N GLY A 141 -6.74 -7.91 18.33
CA GLY A 141 -7.48 -8.58 17.26
C GLY A 141 -7.81 -10.03 17.60
N GLN A 142 -6.86 -10.78 18.17
CA GLN A 142 -7.10 -12.17 18.62
C GLN A 142 -8.15 -12.22 19.76
N VAL A 143 -8.12 -11.25 20.63
CA VAL A 143 -9.13 -11.13 21.72
C VAL A 143 -10.51 -10.83 21.13
N ALA A 144 -10.59 -9.91 20.18
CA ALA A 144 -11.84 -9.58 19.50
C ALA A 144 -12.46 -10.81 18.82
N GLU A 145 -11.63 -11.67 18.21
CA GLU A 145 -12.06 -12.93 17.61
C GLU A 145 -12.66 -13.90 18.64
N ARG A 146 -12.01 -14.05 19.81
CA ARG A 146 -12.54 -14.89 20.90
C ARG A 146 -13.85 -14.32 21.46
N LEU A 147 -13.96 -13.02 21.60
CA LEU A 147 -15.19 -12.35 22.05
C LEU A 147 -16.32 -12.54 21.04
N SER A 148 -16.07 -12.41 19.74
CA SER A 148 -17.06 -12.63 18.68
C SER A 148 -17.53 -14.09 18.64
N SER A 149 -16.65 -15.06 18.96
CA SER A 149 -17.01 -16.48 19.10
C SER A 149 -17.67 -16.85 20.44
N GLY A 150 -17.95 -15.87 21.31
CA GLY A 150 -18.73 -16.07 22.54
C GLY A 150 -17.93 -16.17 23.85
N ALA A 151 -16.59 -16.00 23.82
CA ALA A 151 -15.79 -16.01 25.05
C ALA A 151 -16.18 -14.88 26.03
N ARG A 152 -15.93 -15.11 27.31
CA ARG A 152 -16.17 -14.07 28.33
C ARG A 152 -15.12 -12.98 28.27
N VAL A 153 -15.51 -11.73 28.54
CA VAL A 153 -14.61 -10.56 28.50
C VAL A 153 -13.40 -10.74 29.42
N ILE A 154 -13.60 -11.33 30.60
CA ILE A 154 -12.53 -11.54 31.57
C ILE A 154 -11.47 -12.54 31.08
N ASP A 155 -11.88 -13.62 30.43
CA ASP A 155 -10.97 -14.63 29.87
C ASP A 155 -10.15 -14.01 28.72
N ALA A 156 -10.80 -13.23 27.88
CA ALA A 156 -10.20 -12.51 26.77
C ALA A 156 -9.20 -11.42 27.22
N GLN A 157 -9.45 -10.77 28.34
CA GLN A 157 -8.56 -9.78 28.96
C GLN A 157 -7.29 -10.43 29.49
N LEU A 158 -7.40 -11.56 30.20
CA LEU A 158 -6.26 -12.31 30.72
C LEU A 158 -5.35 -12.78 29.61
N ASP A 159 -5.92 -13.32 28.55
CA ASP A 159 -5.19 -13.79 27.37
C ASP A 159 -4.42 -12.66 26.64
N ALA A 160 -4.98 -11.43 26.68
CA ALA A 160 -4.33 -10.26 26.07
C ALA A 160 -3.21 -9.66 26.93
N SER A 161 -2.97 -10.20 28.13
CA SER A 161 -1.95 -9.72 29.06
C SER A 161 -2.08 -8.22 29.38
N PHE A 162 -3.31 -7.76 29.66
CA PHE A 162 -3.56 -6.40 30.18
C PHE A 162 -3.56 -6.39 31.70
N ASP A 163 -2.81 -5.44 32.25
CA ASP A 163 -2.64 -5.31 33.72
C ASP A 163 -3.90 -4.78 34.41
N SER A 164 -4.86 -4.20 33.67
CA SER A 164 -6.12 -3.70 34.21
C SER A 164 -7.29 -3.80 33.24
N ASP A 165 -8.48 -4.04 33.78
CA ASP A 165 -9.76 -4.09 33.02
C ASP A 165 -10.04 -2.75 32.30
N SER A 166 -9.81 -1.62 32.96
CA SER A 166 -10.01 -0.30 32.37
C SER A 166 -9.06 -0.01 31.22
N GLY A 167 -7.79 -0.40 31.36
CA GLY A 167 -6.78 -0.27 30.29
C GLY A 167 -7.11 -1.13 29.07
N PHE A 168 -7.59 -2.33 29.30
CA PHE A 168 -8.07 -3.22 28.23
C PHE A 168 -9.28 -2.62 27.50
N ARG A 169 -10.34 -2.26 28.22
CA ARG A 169 -11.57 -1.69 27.63
C ARG A 169 -11.30 -0.41 26.84
N SER A 170 -10.47 0.48 27.39
CA SER A 170 -10.11 1.72 26.70
C SER A 170 -9.30 1.49 25.44
N ALA A 171 -8.34 0.56 25.45
CA ALA A 171 -7.55 0.22 24.29
C ALA A 171 -8.42 -0.45 23.20
N PHE A 172 -9.31 -1.34 23.63
CA PHE A 172 -10.24 -2.07 22.77
C PHE A 172 -11.24 -1.13 22.09
N ALA A 173 -11.91 -0.26 22.86
CA ALA A 173 -12.87 0.71 22.32
C ALA A 173 -12.21 1.72 21.37
N ARG A 174 -10.97 2.14 21.66
CA ARG A 174 -10.23 3.04 20.78
C ARG A 174 -9.85 2.38 19.44
N LEU A 175 -9.54 1.07 19.46
CA LEU A 175 -9.16 0.33 18.26
C LEU A 175 -10.37 -0.03 17.38
N LEU A 176 -11.40 -0.58 18.01
CA LEU A 176 -12.55 -1.17 17.31
C LEU A 176 -13.77 -0.23 17.26
N GLY A 177 -13.68 0.93 17.90
CA GLY A 177 -14.75 1.93 17.93
C GLY A 177 -15.87 1.62 18.92
N GLU A 178 -15.85 0.45 19.60
CA GLU A 178 -16.90 0.01 20.52
C GLU A 178 -16.31 -0.85 21.66
N PRO A 179 -16.99 -0.91 22.83
CA PRO A 179 -16.51 -1.68 23.98
C PRO A 179 -16.60 -3.20 23.72
N PRO A 180 -15.77 -4.02 24.42
CA PRO A 180 -15.71 -5.47 24.25
C PRO A 180 -17.07 -6.19 24.39
N SER A 181 -17.96 -5.67 25.23
CA SER A 181 -19.28 -6.25 25.48
C SER A 181 -20.24 -6.18 24.29
N GLN A 182 -20.00 -5.27 23.34
CA GLN A 182 -20.86 -5.08 22.16
C GLN A 182 -20.46 -5.97 20.97
N LEU A 183 -19.31 -6.64 21.06
CA LEU A 183 -18.83 -7.50 19.95
C LEU A 183 -19.38 -8.93 19.96
N ARG A 184 -20.08 -9.34 21.02
CA ARG A 184 -20.65 -10.69 21.08
C ARG A 184 -21.63 -10.93 19.96
N GLY A 185 -21.35 -11.95 19.12
CA GLY A 185 -22.22 -12.38 18.04
C GLY A 185 -22.26 -11.47 16.81
N ARG A 186 -21.34 -10.48 16.70
CA ARG A 186 -21.21 -9.65 15.50
C ARG A 186 -20.13 -10.21 14.59
N GLU A 187 -20.39 -10.17 13.28
CA GLU A 187 -19.36 -10.41 12.27
C GLU A 187 -18.31 -9.30 12.35
N LEU A 188 -17.05 -9.70 12.47
CA LEU A 188 -15.90 -8.79 12.47
C LEU A 188 -15.23 -8.86 11.10
N LEU A 189 -14.88 -7.67 10.58
CA LEU A 189 -13.86 -7.60 9.54
C LEU A 189 -12.48 -7.77 10.19
N LYS A 190 -11.62 -8.56 9.57
CA LYS A 190 -10.24 -8.72 9.99
C LYS A 190 -9.31 -8.02 9.04
N ALA A 191 -8.28 -7.38 9.59
CA ALA A 191 -7.23 -6.70 8.85
C ALA A 191 -5.86 -7.28 9.19
N ASP A 192 -5.02 -7.44 8.18
CA ASP A 192 -3.59 -7.74 8.39
C ASP A 192 -2.73 -7.05 7.33
N TRP A 193 -1.43 -6.88 7.66
CA TRP A 193 -0.45 -6.32 6.75
C TRP A 193 0.16 -7.40 5.88
N LEU A 194 0.19 -7.16 4.59
CA LEU A 194 0.86 -7.99 3.61
C LEU A 194 2.13 -7.29 3.11
N GLN A 195 3.21 -8.06 3.03
CA GLN A 195 4.48 -7.56 2.54
C GLN A 195 4.58 -7.75 1.04
N THR A 196 4.93 -6.70 0.32
CA THR A 196 5.12 -6.77 -1.13
C THR A 196 6.42 -6.06 -1.55
N PRO A 197 6.97 -6.37 -2.73
CA PRO A 197 8.11 -5.64 -3.29
C PRO A 197 7.84 -4.14 -3.52
N LEU A 198 6.57 -3.73 -3.52
CA LEU A 198 6.14 -2.33 -3.69
C LEU A 198 5.81 -1.64 -2.37
N GLY A 199 6.08 -2.28 -1.24
CA GLY A 199 5.79 -1.79 0.11
C GLY A 199 4.66 -2.54 0.78
N ALA A 200 4.39 -2.18 2.04
CA ALA A 200 3.35 -2.82 2.83
C ALA A 200 1.96 -2.48 2.29
N MET A 201 1.10 -3.50 2.25
CA MET A 201 -0.33 -3.37 1.95
C MET A 201 -1.16 -3.77 3.16
N LEU A 202 -2.33 -3.16 3.32
CA LEU A 202 -3.34 -3.57 4.28
C LEU A 202 -4.43 -4.34 3.53
N ALA A 203 -4.68 -5.58 3.97
CA ALA A 203 -5.81 -6.39 3.53
C ALA A 203 -6.90 -6.34 4.59
N VAL A 204 -8.15 -6.19 4.20
CA VAL A 204 -9.32 -6.29 5.09
C VAL A 204 -10.33 -7.24 4.48
N ALA A 205 -10.78 -8.23 5.25
CA ALA A 205 -11.68 -9.27 4.79
C ALA A 205 -12.70 -9.65 5.87
N ASP A 206 -13.79 -10.29 5.44
CA ASP A 206 -14.65 -11.14 6.25
C ASP A 206 -14.38 -12.62 5.96
N ALA A 207 -15.21 -13.50 6.50
CA ALA A 207 -15.10 -14.95 6.27
C ALA A 207 -15.35 -15.36 4.80
N GLN A 208 -16.00 -14.51 4.01
CA GLN A 208 -16.42 -14.80 2.64
C GLN A 208 -15.55 -14.15 1.59
N ALA A 209 -15.10 -12.89 1.80
CA ALA A 209 -14.50 -12.09 0.75
C ALA A 209 -13.48 -11.05 1.26
N LEU A 210 -12.64 -10.59 0.35
CA LEU A 210 -11.74 -9.46 0.52
C LEU A 210 -12.49 -8.16 0.23
N HIS A 211 -12.48 -7.22 1.17
CA HIS A 211 -13.14 -5.92 1.08
C HIS A 211 -12.21 -4.79 0.69
N LEU A 212 -10.94 -4.89 1.11
CA LEU A 212 -9.93 -3.87 0.86
C LEU A 212 -8.56 -4.53 0.73
N LEU A 213 -7.78 -4.04 -0.24
CA LEU A 213 -6.37 -4.33 -0.40
C LEU A 213 -5.69 -3.06 -0.93
N GLU A 214 -4.95 -2.36 -0.08
CA GLU A 214 -4.42 -1.07 -0.46
C GLU A 214 -3.06 -0.80 0.17
N PHE A 215 -2.23 -0.03 -0.53
CA PHE A 215 -0.92 0.38 0.00
C PHE A 215 -1.09 1.23 1.25
N PHE A 216 -0.27 0.93 2.25
CA PHE A 216 -0.38 1.54 3.57
C PHE A 216 -0.14 3.06 3.57
N ASP A 217 0.74 3.54 2.69
CA ASP A 217 1.09 4.95 2.53
C ASP A 217 0.10 5.74 1.65
N ARG A 218 -0.99 5.10 1.17
CA ARG A 218 -2.01 5.80 0.39
C ARG A 218 -2.75 6.83 1.27
N PRO A 219 -2.78 8.11 0.87
CA PRO A 219 -3.45 9.16 1.67
C PRO A 219 -4.93 8.91 1.94
N ALA A 220 -5.62 8.21 1.02
CA ALA A 220 -7.05 7.93 1.14
C ALA A 220 -7.39 6.76 2.09
N LEU A 221 -6.41 5.93 2.50
CA LEU A 221 -6.63 4.69 3.25
C LEU A 221 -7.47 4.88 4.51
N SER A 222 -7.16 5.88 5.34
CA SER A 222 -7.92 6.12 6.58
C SER A 222 -9.39 6.46 6.33
N GLY A 223 -9.67 7.18 5.24
CA GLY A 223 -11.04 7.49 4.81
C GLY A 223 -11.76 6.25 4.26
N GLU A 224 -11.04 5.38 3.58
CA GLU A 224 -11.58 4.11 3.04
C GLU A 224 -11.95 3.15 4.15
N LEU A 225 -11.11 2.99 5.17
CA LEU A 225 -11.41 2.18 6.35
C LEU A 225 -12.65 2.66 7.09
N LYS A 226 -12.79 3.99 7.30
CA LYS A 226 -13.99 4.57 7.93
C LYS A 226 -15.25 4.32 7.11
N ARG A 227 -15.18 4.44 5.77
CA ARG A 227 -16.31 4.14 4.90
C ARG A 227 -16.68 2.66 4.94
N LEU A 228 -15.67 1.78 4.94
CA LEU A 228 -15.89 0.34 5.04
C LEU A 228 -16.58 -0.03 6.35
N GLN A 229 -16.11 0.46 7.50
CA GLN A 229 -16.76 0.25 8.80
C GLN A 229 -18.21 0.73 8.78
N LYS A 230 -18.46 1.92 8.23
CA LYS A 230 -19.83 2.48 8.16
C LYS A 230 -20.75 1.67 7.25
N SER A 231 -20.27 1.21 6.08
CA SER A 231 -21.09 0.48 5.11
C SER A 231 -21.36 -0.98 5.50
N SER A 232 -20.40 -1.62 6.16
CA SER A 232 -20.56 -3.00 6.65
C SER A 232 -21.32 -3.09 7.98
N GLY A 233 -21.38 -1.98 8.75
CA GLY A 233 -21.86 -2.01 10.13
C GLY A 233 -20.99 -2.83 11.08
N SER A 234 -19.77 -3.21 10.63
CA SER A 234 -18.85 -4.12 11.31
C SER A 234 -17.62 -3.37 11.81
N SER A 235 -17.10 -3.79 12.93
CA SER A 235 -15.80 -3.32 13.44
C SER A 235 -14.66 -4.04 12.73
N ILE A 236 -13.52 -3.37 12.59
CA ILE A 236 -12.32 -3.96 12.00
C ILE A 236 -11.35 -4.33 13.14
N GLY A 237 -11.09 -5.63 13.30
CA GLY A 237 -10.06 -6.16 14.19
C GLY A 237 -8.82 -6.60 13.43
N PHE A 238 -7.69 -6.81 14.14
CA PHE A 238 -6.50 -7.39 13.52
C PHE A 238 -6.55 -8.91 13.61
N GLY A 239 -6.30 -9.56 12.49
CA GLY A 239 -6.32 -11.01 12.35
C GLY A 239 -6.47 -11.40 10.88
N ARG A 240 -6.64 -12.69 10.64
CA ARG A 240 -6.69 -13.24 9.28
C ARG A 240 -7.92 -14.10 9.08
N PHE A 241 -8.49 -14.02 7.90
CA PHE A 241 -9.40 -15.01 7.34
C PHE A 241 -8.71 -15.70 6.16
N ALA A 242 -9.20 -16.84 5.74
CA ALA A 242 -8.67 -17.60 4.61
C ALA A 242 -8.55 -16.77 3.31
N SER A 243 -9.41 -15.76 3.14
CA SER A 243 -9.33 -14.80 2.02
C SER A 243 -8.06 -13.93 2.08
N ILE A 244 -7.55 -13.59 3.29
CA ILE A 244 -6.28 -12.86 3.44
C ILE A 244 -5.10 -13.79 3.14
N ASP A 245 -5.14 -15.03 3.59
CA ASP A 245 -4.08 -16.01 3.30
C ASP A 245 -4.00 -16.31 1.80
N ARG A 246 -5.16 -16.45 1.16
CA ARG A 246 -5.25 -16.68 -0.30
C ARG A 246 -4.70 -15.51 -1.09
N ILE A 247 -5.11 -14.28 -0.78
CA ILE A 247 -4.63 -13.12 -1.53
C ILE A 247 -3.13 -12.88 -1.32
N GLU A 248 -2.58 -13.20 -0.14
CA GLU A 248 -1.14 -13.13 0.10
C GLU A 248 -0.38 -14.11 -0.79
N ALA A 249 -0.85 -15.37 -0.91
CA ALA A 249 -0.26 -16.37 -1.80
C ALA A 249 -0.37 -15.93 -3.27
N GLU A 250 -1.55 -15.49 -3.72
CA GLU A 250 -1.77 -15.00 -5.08
C GLU A 250 -0.88 -13.78 -5.41
N LEU A 251 -0.66 -12.89 -4.46
CA LEU A 251 0.27 -11.76 -4.63
C LEU A 251 1.73 -12.24 -4.69
N ALA A 252 2.11 -13.25 -3.91
CA ALA A 252 3.46 -13.81 -3.97
C ALA A 252 3.75 -14.41 -5.36
N ASP A 253 2.81 -15.16 -5.91
CA ASP A 253 2.90 -15.70 -7.28
C ASP A 253 2.96 -14.57 -8.32
N TYR A 254 2.08 -13.57 -8.22
CA TYR A 254 2.08 -12.41 -9.10
C TYR A 254 3.43 -11.70 -9.10
N PHE A 255 3.95 -11.34 -7.94
CA PHE A 255 5.24 -10.67 -7.81
C PHE A 255 6.43 -11.57 -8.18
N GLY A 256 6.26 -12.89 -8.06
CA GLY A 256 7.20 -13.91 -8.55
C GLY A 256 7.28 -14.01 -10.08
N GLY A 257 6.38 -13.32 -10.80
CA GLY A 257 6.34 -13.34 -12.28
C GLY A 257 5.52 -14.49 -12.85
N THR A 258 4.76 -15.20 -12.02
CA THR A 258 3.80 -16.21 -12.47
C THR A 258 2.51 -15.52 -12.95
N PRO A 259 1.99 -15.82 -14.14
CA PRO A 259 0.69 -15.32 -14.57
C PRO A 259 -0.41 -15.78 -13.59
N VAL A 260 -0.99 -14.85 -12.87
CA VAL A 260 -2.03 -15.14 -11.86
C VAL A 260 -3.38 -14.61 -12.33
N ARG A 261 -4.39 -15.47 -12.29
CA ARG A 261 -5.78 -15.06 -12.26
C ARG A 261 -6.26 -15.08 -10.82
N PHE A 262 -6.37 -13.90 -10.21
CA PHE A 262 -6.83 -13.78 -8.82
C PHE A 262 -8.20 -14.43 -8.62
N GLN A 263 -8.26 -15.43 -7.74
CA GLN A 263 -9.46 -16.21 -7.42
C GLN A 263 -10.07 -15.82 -6.06
N THR A 264 -9.34 -15.02 -5.27
CA THR A 264 -9.86 -14.52 -3.98
C THR A 264 -11.20 -13.81 -4.19
N PRO A 265 -12.29 -14.23 -3.51
CA PRO A 265 -13.58 -13.57 -3.61
C PRO A 265 -13.49 -12.11 -3.18
N LEU A 266 -14.16 -11.21 -3.90
CA LEU A 266 -14.12 -9.76 -3.65
C LEU A 266 -15.50 -9.23 -3.26
N ALA A 267 -15.56 -8.47 -2.18
CA ALA A 267 -16.72 -7.66 -1.80
C ALA A 267 -16.61 -6.26 -2.41
N LEU A 268 -17.29 -6.01 -3.51
CA LEU A 268 -17.24 -4.73 -4.21
C LEU A 268 -18.21 -3.71 -3.59
N ASN A 269 -17.79 -3.07 -2.50
CA ASN A 269 -18.59 -2.08 -1.77
C ASN A 269 -18.62 -0.73 -2.47
N ALA A 270 -19.36 -0.63 -3.57
CA ALA A 270 -19.44 0.56 -4.41
C ALA A 270 -20.81 0.70 -5.09
N SER A 271 -21.07 1.86 -5.72
CA SER A 271 -22.25 2.06 -6.56
C SER A 271 -22.29 1.08 -7.74
N ALA A 272 -23.49 0.84 -8.31
CA ALA A 272 -23.63 -0.03 -9.47
C ALA A 272 -22.69 0.37 -10.63
N PHE A 273 -22.62 1.65 -10.96
CA PHE A 273 -21.72 2.18 -11.98
C PHE A 273 -20.24 1.88 -11.67
N THR A 274 -19.81 2.13 -10.44
CA THR A 274 -18.42 1.85 -10.02
C THR A 274 -18.10 0.36 -10.10
N ARG A 275 -19.01 -0.52 -9.69
CA ARG A 275 -18.85 -1.96 -9.83
C ARG A 275 -18.71 -2.40 -11.29
N THR A 276 -19.53 -1.84 -12.20
CA THR A 276 -19.39 -2.09 -13.65
C THR A 276 -18.01 -1.70 -14.15
N VAL A 277 -17.50 -0.53 -13.74
CA VAL A 277 -16.13 -0.09 -14.11
C VAL A 277 -15.08 -1.06 -13.55
N TRP A 278 -15.19 -1.48 -12.29
CA TRP A 278 -14.23 -2.40 -11.68
C TRP A 278 -14.27 -3.80 -12.30
N GLN A 279 -15.44 -4.27 -12.70
CA GLN A 279 -15.57 -5.52 -13.47
C GLN A 279 -14.88 -5.41 -14.83
N ALA A 280 -15.12 -4.32 -15.56
CA ALA A 280 -14.47 -4.07 -16.85
C ALA A 280 -12.94 -3.92 -16.72
N LEU A 281 -12.45 -3.36 -15.61
CA LEU A 281 -11.01 -3.32 -15.32
C LEU A 281 -10.39 -4.72 -15.21
N ARG A 282 -11.08 -5.67 -14.58
CA ARG A 282 -10.61 -7.05 -14.40
C ARG A 282 -10.51 -7.83 -15.71
N GLU A 283 -11.22 -7.39 -16.75
CA GLU A 283 -11.14 -7.96 -18.09
C GLU A 283 -9.96 -7.41 -18.92
N VAL A 284 -9.27 -6.36 -18.45
CA VAL A 284 -8.08 -5.85 -19.13
C VAL A 284 -6.94 -6.84 -18.95
N PRO A 285 -6.43 -7.47 -20.03
CA PRO A 285 -5.42 -8.53 -19.92
C PRO A 285 -4.11 -8.04 -19.28
N CYS A 286 -3.40 -8.96 -18.64
CA CYS A 286 -2.03 -8.71 -18.17
C CYS A 286 -1.14 -8.34 -19.36
N GLY A 287 -0.27 -7.36 -19.20
CA GLY A 287 0.60 -6.85 -20.25
C GLY A 287 -0.06 -5.85 -21.22
N SER A 288 -1.39 -5.69 -21.13
CA SER A 288 -2.15 -4.74 -21.95
C SER A 288 -2.51 -3.48 -21.18
N THR A 289 -2.75 -2.39 -21.89
CA THR A 289 -3.25 -1.13 -21.33
C THR A 289 -4.49 -0.67 -22.08
N GLN A 290 -5.31 0.12 -21.40
CA GLN A 290 -6.51 0.72 -21.97
C GLN A 290 -6.59 2.21 -21.60
N SER A 291 -7.15 3.05 -22.49
CA SER A 291 -7.42 4.45 -22.12
C SER A 291 -8.72 4.58 -21.33
N TYR A 292 -8.88 5.66 -20.56
CA TYR A 292 -10.15 5.96 -19.88
C TYR A 292 -11.33 6.05 -20.85
N ALA A 293 -11.11 6.60 -22.05
CA ALA A 293 -12.13 6.64 -23.11
C ALA A 293 -12.43 5.24 -23.67
N GLY A 294 -11.41 4.38 -23.82
CA GLY A 294 -11.57 2.98 -24.19
C GLY A 294 -12.42 2.22 -23.18
N LEU A 295 -12.10 2.36 -21.90
CA LEU A 295 -12.85 1.73 -20.82
C LEU A 295 -14.30 2.26 -20.72
N ALA A 296 -14.53 3.56 -20.99
CA ALA A 296 -15.87 4.12 -21.04
C ALA A 296 -16.70 3.51 -22.20
N ARG A 297 -16.08 3.28 -23.35
CA ARG A 297 -16.73 2.59 -24.48
C ARG A 297 -17.04 1.12 -24.16
N SER A 298 -16.11 0.39 -23.53
CA SER A 298 -16.32 -1.04 -23.23
C SER A 298 -17.48 -1.29 -22.26
N ILE A 299 -17.82 -0.32 -21.39
CA ILE A 299 -18.98 -0.40 -20.49
C ILE A 299 -20.27 0.21 -21.09
N GLY A 300 -20.27 0.54 -22.39
CA GLY A 300 -21.45 1.14 -23.07
C GLY A 300 -21.75 2.59 -22.69
N SER A 301 -20.80 3.31 -22.11
CA SER A 301 -20.99 4.70 -21.62
C SER A 301 -19.90 5.65 -22.13
N PRO A 302 -19.75 5.86 -23.44
CA PRO A 302 -18.62 6.59 -24.03
C PRO A 302 -18.51 8.06 -23.58
N SER A 303 -19.61 8.69 -23.19
CA SER A 303 -19.62 10.06 -22.65
C SER A 303 -19.18 10.17 -21.19
N SER A 304 -19.06 9.04 -20.48
CA SER A 304 -18.83 8.98 -19.03
C SER A 304 -17.34 8.92 -18.65
N VAL A 305 -16.40 9.38 -19.47
CA VAL A 305 -14.95 9.27 -19.26
C VAL A 305 -14.50 9.81 -17.89
N ARG A 306 -15.02 10.97 -17.47
CA ARG A 306 -14.69 11.55 -16.15
C ARG A 306 -15.23 10.71 -14.99
N ALA A 307 -16.40 10.10 -15.13
CA ALA A 307 -17.00 9.24 -14.13
C ALA A 307 -16.21 7.92 -14.03
N VAL A 308 -15.77 7.35 -15.16
CA VAL A 308 -14.88 6.19 -15.24
C VAL A 308 -13.54 6.48 -14.56
N ALA A 309 -12.94 7.65 -14.81
CA ALA A 309 -11.69 8.04 -14.15
C ALA A 309 -11.84 8.13 -12.62
N ARG A 310 -12.97 8.68 -12.13
CA ARG A 310 -13.28 8.70 -10.68
C ARG A 310 -13.48 7.30 -10.12
N ALA A 311 -14.21 6.43 -10.82
CA ALA A 311 -14.42 5.04 -10.41
C ALA A 311 -13.12 4.24 -10.39
N ASN A 312 -12.23 4.44 -11.38
CA ASN A 312 -10.88 3.87 -11.41
C ASN A 312 -10.05 4.33 -10.21
N GLY A 313 -10.05 5.62 -9.89
CA GLY A 313 -9.36 6.19 -8.72
C GLY A 313 -9.95 5.80 -7.37
N ALA A 314 -11.22 5.38 -7.33
CA ALA A 314 -11.91 4.90 -6.14
C ALA A 314 -11.68 3.41 -5.86
N ASN A 315 -10.86 2.72 -6.65
CA ASN A 315 -10.52 1.32 -6.42
C ASN A 315 -9.91 1.12 -5.03
N GLN A 316 -10.45 0.18 -4.29
CA GLN A 316 -10.04 -0.18 -2.93
C GLN A 316 -9.33 -1.54 -2.86
N ILE A 317 -9.19 -2.24 -3.99
CA ILE A 317 -8.56 -3.56 -4.07
C ILE A 317 -7.47 -3.48 -5.13
N ALA A 318 -6.39 -2.79 -4.79
CA ALA A 318 -5.28 -2.52 -5.69
C ALA A 318 -4.64 -3.83 -6.20
N ILE A 319 -4.09 -3.79 -7.42
CA ILE A 319 -3.49 -4.92 -8.15
C ILE A 319 -4.55 -5.91 -8.65
N VAL A 320 -5.37 -6.47 -7.76
CA VAL A 320 -6.42 -7.45 -8.11
C VAL A 320 -7.45 -6.86 -9.05
N ILE A 321 -7.88 -5.62 -8.78
CA ILE A 321 -8.61 -4.80 -9.75
C ILE A 321 -7.57 -3.89 -10.40
N PRO A 322 -7.15 -4.18 -11.64
CA PRO A 322 -5.94 -3.63 -12.23
C PRO A 322 -6.14 -2.19 -12.76
N CYS A 323 -6.52 -1.27 -11.88
CA CYS A 323 -6.67 0.15 -12.22
C CYS A 323 -5.37 0.81 -12.72
N HIS A 324 -4.22 0.19 -12.45
CA HIS A 324 -2.92 0.60 -13.00
C HIS A 324 -2.83 0.40 -14.52
N ARG A 325 -3.61 -0.51 -15.13
CA ARG A 325 -3.63 -0.77 -16.58
C ARG A 325 -4.36 0.32 -17.38
N VAL A 326 -5.00 1.30 -16.71
CA VAL A 326 -5.65 2.42 -17.40
C VAL A 326 -4.73 3.62 -17.44
N ILE A 327 -4.45 4.13 -18.66
CA ILE A 327 -3.51 5.22 -18.94
C ILE A 327 -4.21 6.36 -19.70
N GLY A 328 -3.53 7.49 -19.87
CA GLY A 328 -3.99 8.57 -20.74
C GLY A 328 -4.13 8.11 -22.21
N SER A 329 -4.97 8.80 -22.98
CA SER A 329 -5.11 8.52 -24.43
C SER A 329 -3.85 8.82 -25.23
N ASP A 330 -2.99 9.67 -24.70
CA ASP A 330 -1.67 10.03 -25.18
C ASP A 330 -0.55 9.07 -24.72
N GLY A 331 -0.92 8.01 -23.97
CA GLY A 331 0.01 7.08 -23.36
C GLY A 331 0.57 7.56 -22.02
N SER A 332 0.22 8.75 -21.55
CA SER A 332 0.74 9.28 -20.28
C SER A 332 0.26 8.49 -19.06
N LEU A 333 1.13 8.37 -18.05
CA LEU A 333 0.75 7.83 -16.76
C LEU A 333 0.03 8.90 -15.96
N THR A 334 -1.29 8.72 -15.83
CA THR A 334 -2.13 9.60 -15.03
C THR A 334 -2.74 8.85 -13.86
N GLY A 335 -2.88 9.54 -12.74
CA GLY A 335 -3.62 9.15 -11.55
C GLY A 335 -3.49 7.68 -11.10
N TYR A 336 -2.79 7.45 -9.99
CA TYR A 336 -2.78 6.16 -9.31
C TYR A 336 -2.71 6.38 -7.79
N GLY A 337 -3.65 5.79 -7.04
CA GLY A 337 -3.74 5.99 -5.59
C GLY A 337 -2.50 5.55 -4.83
N GLY A 338 -1.79 4.55 -5.31
CA GLY A 338 -0.53 4.07 -4.75
C GLY A 338 0.72 4.82 -5.25
N GLY A 339 0.58 5.91 -6.03
CA GLY A 339 1.69 6.66 -6.62
C GLY A 339 2.12 6.16 -8.00
N LEU A 340 2.51 7.09 -8.87
CA LEU A 340 2.83 6.78 -10.28
C LEU A 340 4.01 5.82 -10.44
N TRP A 341 4.98 5.84 -9.52
CA TRP A 341 6.10 4.91 -9.55
C TRP A 341 5.65 3.44 -9.43
N ARG A 342 4.65 3.15 -8.57
CA ARG A 342 4.05 1.81 -8.46
C ARG A 342 3.27 1.44 -9.73
N LYS A 343 2.52 2.40 -10.28
CA LYS A 343 1.80 2.19 -11.54
C LYS A 343 2.75 1.80 -12.66
N ARG A 344 3.85 2.53 -12.82
CA ARG A 344 4.88 2.22 -13.80
C ARG A 344 5.48 0.84 -13.57
N TRP A 345 5.87 0.54 -12.34
CA TRP A 345 6.45 -0.76 -11.99
C TRP A 345 5.48 -1.91 -12.31
N LEU A 346 4.20 -1.77 -11.94
CA LEU A 346 3.16 -2.77 -12.21
C LEU A 346 2.95 -2.97 -13.71
N LEU A 347 2.92 -1.91 -14.51
CA LEU A 347 2.81 -1.99 -15.97
C LEU A 347 4.01 -2.69 -16.59
N GLU A 348 5.23 -2.39 -16.14
CA GLU A 348 6.45 -3.05 -16.61
C GLU A 348 6.48 -4.52 -16.19
N HIS A 349 5.99 -4.84 -14.99
CA HIS A 349 5.88 -6.20 -14.50
C HIS A 349 4.84 -7.00 -15.29
N ASP A 350 3.64 -6.47 -15.47
CA ASP A 350 2.58 -7.05 -16.28
C ASP A 350 3.05 -7.34 -17.72
N ARG A 351 3.78 -6.41 -18.33
CA ARG A 351 4.30 -6.60 -19.69
C ARG A 351 5.30 -7.76 -19.78
N ARG A 352 6.18 -7.89 -18.78
CA ARG A 352 7.13 -9.03 -18.74
C ARG A 352 6.39 -10.37 -18.62
N MET A 353 5.35 -10.44 -17.80
CA MET A 353 4.51 -11.64 -17.69
C MET A 353 3.71 -11.92 -18.95
N GLY A 354 3.13 -10.89 -19.59
CA GLY A 354 2.36 -11.05 -20.84
C GLY A 354 3.21 -11.40 -22.06
N ALA A 355 4.53 -11.16 -22.03
CA ALA A 355 5.45 -11.57 -23.08
C ALA A 355 5.99 -13.00 -22.90
N ALA A 356 5.79 -13.60 -21.75
CA ALA A 356 6.25 -14.95 -21.41
C ALA A 356 5.16 -16.03 -21.57
N GLY A 357 3.91 -15.64 -21.80
CA GLY A 357 2.77 -16.53 -22.10
C GLY A 357 2.28 -16.32 -23.52
#